data_423b04f1c75fbfda391f0898c65687d0
#
_entry.id   423b04f1c75fbfda391f0898c65687d0
#
_cell.length_a   1.000
_cell.length_b   1.000
_cell.length_c   1.000
_cell.angle_alpha   90.00
_cell.angle_beta   90.00
_cell.angle_gamma   90.00
#
_symmetry.space_group_name_H-M   'P 1'
#
loop_
_entity.id
_entity.type
_entity.pdbx_description
1 polymer ?
#
loop_
_entity_poly.entity_id
_entity_poly.type
_entity_poly.pdbx_seq_one_letter_code
_entity_poly.pdbx_strand_id
1 'polypeptide(L)'
;MTKIRFGVVGTNFITDWVIAGAREDERFELAAVCSRTRERGEEFAAKHNIPHIFTSLEEMATSDKIDAIYIASPNYAHAEQSILCMRHGKHVLCEKPLAANAHEARQIVECSRKNGVALMEAMKSTLSPNFTAVMDNLHRIGTPRRYFASFCQYSSRYDKFKEGVVLNAFRPELANGAMMDIGVYTIYPLVVLFGKPQAINAQGILLSSGVDGQGAVNMQYEDLNATVLYSKIANSHLPAEIEGEDGNIIINRIQTPTDVRFYPRQAPASGHEKHVEGEALSQKEEHIEYYYEIKEFIDLIEQGRLESEVNSHQNSITTLEIMDEVRRQLGVHYPSDEV
;
A
#
# COMPACT_ATOMS: atom_id res chain seq x y z
N MET A 1 -29.40 -1.73 -6.53
CA MET A 1 -28.34 -2.12 -5.58
C MET A 1 -28.34 -1.10 -4.47
N THR A 2 -28.19 -1.54 -3.22
CA THR A 2 -28.05 -0.61 -2.09
C THR A 2 -26.66 -0.01 -2.13
N LYS A 3 -26.56 1.32 -2.09
CA LYS A 3 -25.23 1.98 -2.07
C LYS A 3 -24.60 1.83 -0.70
N ILE A 4 -23.29 1.69 -0.68
CA ILE A 4 -22.47 1.73 0.54
C ILE A 4 -22.04 3.16 0.78
N ARG A 5 -22.42 3.69 1.93
CA ARG A 5 -22.18 5.09 2.33
C ARG A 5 -20.81 5.19 3.00
N PHE A 6 -19.90 5.91 2.36
CA PHE A 6 -18.54 6.11 2.86
C PHE A 6 -18.40 7.43 3.59
N GLY A 7 -17.75 7.37 4.75
CA GLY A 7 -17.08 8.52 5.38
C GLY A 7 -15.60 8.54 5.01
N VAL A 8 -15.03 9.72 4.85
CA VAL A 8 -13.58 9.88 4.62
C VAL A 8 -12.92 10.63 5.77
N VAL A 9 -11.74 10.17 6.20
CA VAL A 9 -10.91 10.80 7.22
C VAL A 9 -9.63 11.32 6.57
N GLY A 10 -9.42 12.63 6.61
CA GLY A 10 -8.33 13.30 5.90
C GLY A 10 -8.80 13.97 4.61
N THR A 11 -8.28 15.17 4.40
CA THR A 11 -8.67 16.07 3.29
C THR A 11 -7.45 16.45 2.45
N ASN A 12 -6.57 15.46 2.17
CA ASN A 12 -5.38 15.63 1.36
C ASN A 12 -5.61 15.14 -0.08
N PHE A 13 -4.62 15.34 -0.95
CA PHE A 13 -4.70 15.01 -2.38
C PHE A 13 -4.93 13.50 -2.65
N ILE A 14 -4.49 12.61 -1.75
CA ILE A 14 -4.72 11.16 -1.94
C ILE A 14 -6.22 10.85 -1.80
N THR A 15 -6.91 11.51 -0.87
CA THR A 15 -8.35 11.37 -0.71
C THR A 15 -9.09 11.84 -1.97
N ASP A 16 -8.61 12.91 -2.63
CA ASP A 16 -9.19 13.37 -3.90
C ASP A 16 -9.10 12.28 -4.99
N TRP A 17 -7.96 11.62 -5.10
CA TRP A 17 -7.74 10.57 -6.11
C TRP A 17 -8.57 9.31 -5.83
N VAL A 18 -8.62 8.90 -4.56
CA VAL A 18 -9.45 7.75 -4.15
C VAL A 18 -10.93 8.02 -4.41
N ILE A 19 -11.44 9.23 -4.09
CA ILE A 19 -12.83 9.61 -4.40
C ILE A 19 -13.09 9.56 -5.91
N ALA A 20 -12.13 10.00 -6.73
CA ALA A 20 -12.29 9.94 -8.18
C ALA A 20 -12.44 8.50 -8.68
N GLY A 21 -11.60 7.56 -8.21
CA GLY A 21 -11.73 6.13 -8.53
C GLY A 21 -13.00 5.50 -7.97
N ALA A 22 -13.34 5.84 -6.73
CA ALA A 22 -14.52 5.31 -6.07
C ALA A 22 -15.83 5.66 -6.79
N ARG A 23 -15.90 6.82 -7.40
CA ARG A 23 -17.07 7.27 -8.17
C ARG A 23 -17.32 6.53 -9.47
N GLU A 24 -16.36 5.73 -9.93
CA GLU A 24 -16.57 4.83 -11.08
C GLU A 24 -17.37 3.57 -10.69
N ASP A 25 -17.51 3.26 -9.38
CA ASP A 25 -18.38 2.20 -8.88
C ASP A 25 -19.76 2.78 -8.48
N GLU A 26 -20.81 2.34 -9.15
CA GLU A 26 -22.18 2.83 -8.91
C GLU A 26 -22.70 2.54 -7.49
N ARG A 27 -22.09 1.58 -6.78
CA ARG A 27 -22.41 1.20 -5.41
C ARG A 27 -21.79 2.13 -4.36
N PHE A 28 -20.80 2.96 -4.77
CA PHE A 28 -20.16 3.92 -3.88
C PHE A 28 -21.03 5.15 -3.65
N GLU A 29 -21.15 5.59 -2.41
CA GLU A 29 -21.76 6.87 -2.03
C GLU A 29 -20.85 7.62 -1.05
N LEU A 30 -20.38 8.80 -1.42
CA LEU A 30 -19.60 9.67 -0.53
C LEU A 30 -20.55 10.46 0.38
N ALA A 31 -20.74 9.99 1.61
CA ALA A 31 -21.76 10.52 2.53
C ALA A 31 -21.21 11.48 3.57
N ALA A 32 -19.95 11.32 4.01
CA ALA A 32 -19.41 12.12 5.11
C ALA A 32 -17.92 12.43 4.95
N VAL A 33 -17.49 13.53 5.59
CA VAL A 33 -16.07 13.85 5.79
C VAL A 33 -15.81 14.18 7.25
N CYS A 34 -14.70 13.65 7.79
CA CYS A 34 -14.16 14.06 9.08
C CYS A 34 -12.87 14.86 8.88
N SER A 35 -12.85 16.07 9.40
CA SER A 35 -11.71 17.00 9.33
C SER A 35 -11.43 17.60 10.71
N ARG A 36 -10.15 17.89 10.99
CA ARG A 36 -9.71 18.47 12.26
C ARG A 36 -10.31 19.86 12.54
N THR A 37 -10.66 20.60 11.49
CA THR A 37 -11.35 21.89 11.62
C THR A 37 -12.59 21.89 10.74
N ARG A 38 -13.61 22.63 11.18
CA ARG A 38 -14.87 22.71 10.46
C ARG A 38 -14.70 23.40 9.10
N GLU A 39 -13.89 24.45 9.05
CA GLU A 39 -13.63 25.22 7.83
C GLU A 39 -13.04 24.33 6.72
N ARG A 40 -12.03 23.50 7.05
CA ARG A 40 -11.46 22.55 6.08
C ARG A 40 -12.46 21.46 5.69
N GLY A 41 -13.29 21.04 6.62
CA GLY A 41 -14.38 20.09 6.34
C GLY A 41 -15.39 20.68 5.36
N GLU A 42 -15.81 21.92 5.54
CA GLU A 42 -16.74 22.63 4.67
C GLU A 42 -16.16 22.88 3.27
N GLU A 43 -14.90 23.29 3.19
CA GLU A 43 -14.19 23.47 1.91
C GLU A 43 -14.12 22.15 1.12
N PHE A 44 -13.74 21.06 1.79
CA PHE A 44 -13.64 19.74 1.17
C PHE A 44 -15.01 19.17 0.80
N ALA A 45 -16.01 19.36 1.66
CA ALA A 45 -17.38 18.94 1.41
C ALA A 45 -18.00 19.69 0.21
N ALA A 46 -17.76 20.98 0.09
CA ALA A 46 -18.21 21.77 -1.06
C ALA A 46 -17.57 21.29 -2.37
N LYS A 47 -16.26 20.97 -2.35
CA LYS A 47 -15.53 20.45 -3.51
C LYS A 47 -16.09 19.11 -4.01
N HIS A 48 -16.50 18.25 -3.11
CA HIS A 48 -16.91 16.88 -3.43
C HIS A 48 -18.41 16.62 -3.28
N ASN A 49 -19.22 17.65 -2.95
CA ASN A 49 -20.66 17.55 -2.69
C ASN A 49 -20.99 16.54 -1.56
N ILE A 50 -20.29 16.64 -0.43
CA ILE A 50 -20.47 15.77 0.72
C ILE A 50 -21.54 16.34 1.64
N PRO A 51 -22.63 15.58 1.97
CA PRO A 51 -23.73 16.12 2.74
C PRO A 51 -23.45 16.28 4.26
N HIS A 52 -22.53 15.45 4.82
CA HIS A 52 -22.30 15.44 6.27
C HIS A 52 -20.85 15.76 6.61
N ILE A 53 -20.67 16.70 7.55
CA ILE A 53 -19.34 17.17 7.99
C ILE A 53 -19.22 16.92 9.49
N PHE A 54 -18.15 16.22 9.87
CA PHE A 54 -17.80 15.91 11.25
C PHE A 54 -16.44 16.51 11.61
N THR A 55 -16.29 16.97 12.84
CA THR A 55 -15.01 17.37 13.43
C THR A 55 -14.52 16.41 14.50
N SER A 56 -15.35 15.41 14.84
CA SER A 56 -15.04 14.28 15.70
C SER A 56 -15.21 12.98 14.93
N LEU A 57 -14.19 12.12 14.96
CA LEU A 57 -14.25 10.81 14.34
C LEU A 57 -15.26 9.90 15.07
N GLU A 58 -15.35 10.03 16.39
CA GLU A 58 -16.30 9.27 17.20
C GLU A 58 -17.77 9.62 16.85
N GLU A 59 -18.06 10.91 16.66
CA GLU A 59 -19.39 11.34 16.20
C GLU A 59 -19.72 10.78 14.81
N MET A 60 -18.74 10.75 13.89
CA MET A 60 -18.94 10.16 12.57
C MET A 60 -19.12 8.64 12.67
N ALA A 61 -18.30 7.95 13.45
CA ALA A 61 -18.34 6.50 13.61
C ALA A 61 -19.64 6.01 14.28
N THR A 62 -20.18 6.78 15.24
CA THR A 62 -21.46 6.46 15.91
C THR A 62 -22.70 6.83 15.09
N SER A 63 -22.53 7.64 14.03
CA SER A 63 -23.67 8.09 13.23
C SER A 63 -24.27 6.98 12.37
N ASP A 64 -25.53 7.16 12.00
CA ASP A 64 -26.27 6.32 11.05
C ASP A 64 -26.07 6.74 9.59
N LYS A 65 -25.15 7.68 9.33
CA LYS A 65 -24.94 8.29 8.00
C LYS A 65 -24.00 7.50 7.12
N ILE A 66 -23.19 6.62 7.71
CA ILE A 66 -22.14 5.89 7.01
C ILE A 66 -22.15 4.40 7.36
N ASP A 67 -21.71 3.58 6.42
CA ASP A 67 -21.54 2.13 6.57
C ASP A 67 -20.06 1.76 6.63
N ALA A 68 -19.21 2.51 5.91
CA ALA A 68 -17.79 2.29 5.77
C ALA A 68 -17.00 3.58 5.90
N ILE A 69 -15.72 3.47 6.25
CA ILE A 69 -14.81 4.61 6.40
C ILE A 69 -13.52 4.35 5.62
N TYR A 70 -13.11 5.34 4.83
CA TYR A 70 -11.77 5.42 4.27
C TYR A 70 -10.89 6.31 5.15
N ILE A 71 -9.79 5.75 5.66
CA ILE A 71 -8.85 6.46 6.55
C ILE A 71 -7.59 6.82 5.78
N ALA A 72 -7.33 8.13 5.64
CA ALA A 72 -6.17 8.72 4.98
C ALA A 72 -5.48 9.77 5.86
N SER A 73 -5.44 9.53 7.14
CA SER A 73 -4.68 10.29 8.13
C SER A 73 -3.17 9.96 8.07
N PRO A 74 -2.31 10.61 8.86
CA PRO A 74 -0.92 10.17 9.01
C PRO A 74 -0.82 8.78 9.64
N ASN A 75 0.21 8.00 9.26
CA ASN A 75 0.38 6.58 9.61
C ASN A 75 0.21 6.27 11.10
N TYR A 76 0.73 7.13 11.99
CA TYR A 76 0.63 6.92 13.44
C TYR A 76 -0.82 6.87 13.97
N ALA A 77 -1.77 7.43 13.24
CA ALA A 77 -3.17 7.51 13.66
C ALA A 77 -4.04 6.37 13.08
N HIS A 78 -3.51 5.58 12.16
CA HIS A 78 -4.27 4.55 11.47
C HIS A 78 -4.86 3.51 12.42
N ALA A 79 -4.07 3.05 13.40
CA ALA A 79 -4.49 2.01 14.34
C ALA A 79 -5.64 2.48 15.24
N GLU A 80 -5.45 3.59 15.93
CA GLU A 80 -6.46 4.14 16.84
C GLU A 80 -7.78 4.43 16.10
N GLN A 81 -7.69 5.09 14.94
CA GLN A 81 -8.84 5.47 14.15
C GLN A 81 -9.59 4.26 13.57
N SER A 82 -8.86 3.27 13.04
CA SER A 82 -9.45 2.03 12.53
C SER A 82 -10.17 1.26 13.63
N ILE A 83 -9.55 1.10 14.78
CA ILE A 83 -10.12 0.41 15.95
C ILE A 83 -11.39 1.13 16.44
N LEU A 84 -11.34 2.46 16.55
CA LEU A 84 -12.50 3.27 16.94
C LEU A 84 -13.68 3.01 16.00
N CYS A 85 -13.48 3.12 14.68
CA CYS A 85 -14.53 2.95 13.69
C CYS A 85 -15.10 1.53 13.71
N MET A 86 -14.26 0.51 13.78
CA MET A 86 -14.71 -0.90 13.80
C MET A 86 -15.47 -1.27 15.07
N ARG A 87 -15.12 -0.69 16.22
CA ARG A 87 -15.89 -0.86 17.47
C ARG A 87 -17.33 -0.34 17.38
N HIS A 88 -17.58 0.62 16.48
CA HIS A 88 -18.90 1.14 16.16
C HIS A 88 -19.55 0.47 14.92
N GLY A 89 -19.04 -0.71 14.54
CA GLY A 89 -19.59 -1.52 13.46
C GLY A 89 -19.38 -0.98 12.05
N LYS A 90 -18.40 -0.08 11.86
CA LYS A 90 -18.06 0.44 10.52
C LYS A 90 -16.99 -0.40 9.85
N HIS A 91 -17.18 -0.72 8.56
CA HIS A 91 -16.15 -1.30 7.73
C HIS A 91 -15.02 -0.30 7.48
N VAL A 92 -13.77 -0.74 7.40
CA VAL A 92 -12.61 0.16 7.30
C VAL A 92 -11.72 -0.19 6.11
N LEU A 93 -11.54 0.78 5.21
CA LEU A 93 -10.47 0.82 4.23
C LEU A 93 -9.42 1.81 4.73
N CYS A 94 -8.21 1.32 5.05
CA CYS A 94 -7.16 2.15 5.63
C CYS A 94 -6.00 2.33 4.66
N GLU A 95 -5.52 3.56 4.49
CA GLU A 95 -4.32 3.84 3.70
C GLU A 95 -3.12 3.01 4.16
N LYS A 96 -2.25 2.78 3.19
CA LYS A 96 -0.96 2.11 3.41
C LYS A 96 0.05 3.07 4.07
N PRO A 97 0.95 2.55 4.89
CA PRO A 97 0.89 1.22 5.50
C PRO A 97 -0.25 1.13 6.51
N LEU A 98 -0.79 -0.07 6.70
CA LEU A 98 -1.97 -0.30 7.56
C LEU A 98 -1.83 0.30 8.97
N ALA A 99 -0.62 0.30 9.51
CA ALA A 99 -0.28 0.79 10.83
C ALA A 99 1.18 1.29 10.88
N ALA A 100 1.61 1.84 12.01
CA ALA A 100 2.99 2.25 12.23
C ALA A 100 3.95 1.05 12.46
N ASN A 101 3.43 -0.09 12.91
CA ASN A 101 4.17 -1.33 13.13
C ASN A 101 3.25 -2.57 13.10
N ALA A 102 3.86 -3.76 13.08
CA ALA A 102 3.12 -5.02 13.04
C ALA A 102 2.30 -5.31 14.32
N HIS A 103 2.69 -4.76 15.47
CA HIS A 103 1.91 -4.90 16.71
C HIS A 103 0.55 -4.21 16.57
N GLU A 104 0.54 -2.96 16.15
CA GLU A 104 -0.68 -2.20 15.87
C GLU A 104 -1.55 -2.89 14.79
N ALA A 105 -0.92 -3.40 13.73
CA ALA A 105 -1.65 -4.11 12.66
C ALA A 105 -2.40 -5.34 13.21
N ARG A 106 -1.78 -6.11 14.13
CA ARG A 106 -2.46 -7.24 14.76
C ARG A 106 -3.66 -6.79 15.60
N GLN A 107 -3.55 -5.67 16.33
CA GLN A 107 -4.65 -5.11 17.10
C GLN A 107 -5.82 -4.67 16.19
N ILE A 108 -5.52 -4.05 15.05
CA ILE A 108 -6.53 -3.66 14.05
C ILE A 108 -7.26 -4.89 13.51
N VAL A 109 -6.50 -5.92 13.11
CA VAL A 109 -7.05 -7.17 12.56
C VAL A 109 -7.91 -7.91 13.60
N GLU A 110 -7.45 -7.99 14.84
CA GLU A 110 -8.23 -8.59 15.92
C GLU A 110 -9.56 -7.84 16.13
N CYS A 111 -9.50 -6.50 16.11
CA CYS A 111 -10.69 -5.66 16.23
C CYS A 111 -11.70 -5.90 15.09
N SER A 112 -11.24 -6.00 13.84
CA SER A 112 -12.09 -6.34 12.69
C SER A 112 -12.81 -7.68 12.89
N ARG A 113 -12.06 -8.72 13.24
CA ARG A 113 -12.61 -10.07 13.47
C ARG A 113 -13.62 -10.11 14.62
N LYS A 114 -13.29 -9.42 15.72
CA LYS A 114 -14.17 -9.36 16.91
C LYS A 114 -15.50 -8.66 16.64
N ASN A 115 -15.49 -7.63 15.80
CA ASN A 115 -16.69 -6.85 15.49
C ASN A 115 -17.40 -7.32 14.21
N GLY A 116 -16.85 -8.30 13.47
CA GLY A 116 -17.43 -8.84 12.25
C GLY A 116 -17.55 -7.84 11.12
N VAL A 117 -16.58 -6.92 11.00
CA VAL A 117 -16.56 -5.87 9.98
C VAL A 117 -15.37 -6.05 9.02
N ALA A 118 -15.56 -5.71 7.75
CA ALA A 118 -14.50 -5.78 6.77
C ALA A 118 -13.40 -4.75 7.07
N LEU A 119 -12.14 -5.21 6.94
CA LEU A 119 -10.94 -4.39 7.01
C LEU A 119 -10.06 -4.72 5.80
N MET A 120 -9.57 -3.69 5.10
CA MET A 120 -8.58 -3.86 4.04
C MET A 120 -7.57 -2.71 4.06
N GLU A 121 -6.30 -3.04 3.82
CA GLU A 121 -5.26 -2.05 3.52
C GLU A 121 -5.39 -1.57 2.08
N ALA A 122 -5.38 -0.26 1.87
CA ALA A 122 -5.49 0.37 0.56
C ALA A 122 -4.15 0.28 -0.20
N MET A 123 -3.74 -0.95 -0.53
CA MET A 123 -2.59 -1.23 -1.37
C MET A 123 -3.06 -1.44 -2.81
N LYS A 124 -3.24 -0.35 -3.54
CA LYS A 124 -3.79 -0.33 -4.89
C LYS A 124 -3.01 -1.14 -5.91
N SER A 125 -1.67 -1.23 -5.77
CA SER A 125 -0.80 -1.87 -6.75
C SER A 125 -1.08 -3.35 -6.94
N THR A 126 -1.43 -4.07 -5.87
CA THR A 126 -1.68 -5.52 -5.86
C THR A 126 -3.08 -5.91 -6.34
N LEU A 127 -3.99 -4.95 -6.41
CA LEU A 127 -5.37 -5.16 -6.91
C LEU A 127 -5.57 -4.71 -8.36
N SER A 128 -4.52 -4.16 -8.98
CA SER A 128 -4.58 -3.74 -10.39
C SER A 128 -4.68 -4.95 -11.35
N PRO A 129 -5.35 -4.81 -12.52
CA PRO A 129 -5.40 -5.86 -13.53
C PRO A 129 -4.02 -6.34 -13.97
N ASN A 130 -3.05 -5.44 -14.03
CA ASN A 130 -1.68 -5.77 -14.41
C ASN A 130 -0.95 -6.60 -13.34
N PHE A 131 -1.21 -6.39 -12.05
CA PHE A 131 -0.67 -7.28 -11.02
C PHE A 131 -1.37 -8.64 -11.01
N THR A 132 -2.67 -8.69 -11.29
CA THR A 132 -3.40 -9.95 -11.52
C THR A 132 -2.75 -10.73 -12.67
N ALA A 133 -2.39 -10.06 -13.77
CA ALA A 133 -1.68 -10.72 -14.87
C ALA A 133 -0.31 -11.27 -14.45
N VAL A 134 0.40 -10.63 -13.52
CA VAL A 134 1.63 -11.19 -12.92
C VAL A 134 1.32 -12.48 -12.16
N MET A 135 0.32 -12.46 -11.27
CA MET A 135 -0.06 -13.64 -10.47
C MET A 135 -0.48 -14.82 -11.36
N ASP A 136 -1.33 -14.56 -12.35
CA ASP A 136 -1.85 -15.58 -13.27
C ASP A 136 -0.75 -16.24 -14.11
N ASN A 137 0.32 -15.52 -14.42
CA ASN A 137 1.42 -15.98 -15.26
C ASN A 137 2.67 -16.41 -14.45
N LEU A 138 2.65 -16.30 -13.13
CA LEU A 138 3.81 -16.64 -12.30
C LEU A 138 4.28 -18.10 -12.50
N HIS A 139 3.34 -19.03 -12.72
CA HIS A 139 3.64 -20.44 -12.98
C HIS A 139 4.51 -20.67 -14.23
N ARG A 140 4.54 -19.73 -15.17
CA ARG A 140 5.27 -19.84 -16.45
C ARG A 140 6.78 -19.67 -16.31
N ILE A 141 7.23 -19.02 -15.21
CA ILE A 141 8.68 -18.83 -14.99
C ILE A 141 9.38 -20.08 -14.44
N GLY A 142 8.65 -21.15 -14.12
CA GLY A 142 9.19 -22.32 -13.42
C GLY A 142 9.48 -22.01 -11.96
N THR A 143 10.54 -22.57 -11.37
CA THR A 143 10.93 -22.27 -10.00
C THR A 143 11.46 -20.85 -9.89
N PRO A 144 10.82 -19.95 -9.10
CA PRO A 144 11.33 -18.59 -8.89
C PRO A 144 12.70 -18.61 -8.21
N ARG A 145 13.64 -17.80 -8.69
CA ARG A 145 15.00 -17.71 -8.14
C ARG A 145 15.37 -16.33 -7.66
N ARG A 146 14.79 -15.30 -8.23
CA ARG A 146 14.99 -13.92 -7.77
C ARG A 146 13.73 -13.07 -7.92
N TYR A 147 13.50 -12.23 -6.93
CA TYR A 147 12.63 -11.07 -7.02
C TYR A 147 13.46 -9.80 -6.88
N PHE A 148 13.32 -8.89 -7.83
CA PHE A 148 13.92 -7.57 -7.76
C PHE A 148 12.82 -6.51 -7.89
N ALA A 149 12.77 -5.53 -7.00
CA ALA A 149 11.90 -4.37 -7.14
C ALA A 149 12.61 -3.08 -6.73
N SER A 150 12.32 -2.01 -7.47
CA SER A 150 12.85 -0.69 -7.20
C SER A 150 11.75 0.35 -7.25
N PHE A 151 11.58 1.10 -6.16
CA PHE A 151 10.78 2.31 -6.16
C PHE A 151 11.57 3.45 -5.53
N CYS A 152 12.23 4.23 -6.36
CA CYS A 152 13.02 5.38 -5.96
C CYS A 152 12.49 6.62 -6.67
N GLN A 153 11.96 7.56 -5.88
CA GLN A 153 11.37 8.79 -6.37
C GLN A 153 11.84 9.96 -5.50
N TYR A 154 12.57 10.90 -6.09
CA TYR A 154 12.97 12.12 -5.40
C TYR A 154 11.74 12.88 -4.90
N SER A 155 11.64 13.03 -3.59
CA SER A 155 10.49 13.67 -2.96
C SER A 155 10.50 15.18 -3.19
N SER A 156 9.38 15.74 -3.62
CA SER A 156 9.21 17.20 -3.70
C SER A 156 9.39 17.92 -2.35
N ARG A 157 9.38 17.16 -1.24
CA ARG A 157 9.58 17.68 0.12
C ARG A 157 11.05 17.64 0.55
N TYR A 158 11.93 16.97 -0.20
CA TYR A 158 13.33 16.79 0.19
C TYR A 158 14.15 18.08 0.04
N ASP A 159 13.83 18.95 -0.91
CA ASP A 159 14.51 20.25 -1.00
C ASP A 159 14.26 21.10 0.25
N LYS A 160 13.03 21.11 0.77
CA LYS A 160 12.72 21.76 2.04
C LYS A 160 13.47 21.15 3.22
N PHE A 161 13.62 19.83 3.22
CA PHE A 161 14.42 19.14 4.23
C PHE A 161 15.90 19.60 4.21
N LYS A 162 16.51 19.74 3.03
CA LYS A 162 17.87 20.28 2.87
C LYS A 162 17.99 21.73 3.34
N GLU A 163 16.91 22.50 3.28
CA GLU A 163 16.80 23.86 3.84
C GLU A 163 16.56 23.87 5.36
N GLY A 164 16.51 22.72 6.02
CA GLY A 164 16.26 22.59 7.46
C GLY A 164 14.78 22.54 7.86
N VAL A 165 13.84 22.44 6.91
CA VAL A 165 12.40 22.36 7.16
C VAL A 165 11.93 20.91 7.04
N VAL A 166 11.64 20.27 8.17
CA VAL A 166 11.17 18.88 8.22
C VAL A 166 9.65 18.82 8.00
N LEU A 167 9.25 18.43 6.80
CA LEU A 167 7.85 18.21 6.45
C LEU A 167 7.40 16.78 6.82
N ASN A 168 6.09 16.53 6.82
CA ASN A 168 5.46 15.30 7.32
C ASN A 168 6.12 13.99 6.82
N ALA A 169 6.55 13.95 5.56
CA ALA A 169 7.15 12.76 4.96
C ALA A 169 8.47 12.30 5.61
N PHE A 170 9.10 13.17 6.41
CA PHE A 170 10.39 12.94 7.06
C PHE A 170 10.31 13.09 8.59
N ARG A 171 9.13 12.95 9.18
CA ARG A 171 8.87 13.08 10.61
C ARG A 171 8.64 11.73 11.27
N PRO A 172 9.52 11.29 12.18
CA PRO A 172 9.36 10.02 12.90
C PRO A 172 8.11 10.01 13.80
N GLU A 173 7.66 11.17 14.30
CA GLU A 173 6.45 11.29 15.13
C GLU A 173 5.16 10.95 14.34
N LEU A 174 5.24 10.95 13.01
CA LEU A 174 4.14 10.58 12.14
C LEU A 174 4.27 9.16 11.58
N ALA A 175 5.24 8.38 12.09
CA ALA A 175 5.60 7.06 11.58
C ALA A 175 5.88 7.09 10.06
N ASN A 176 6.66 8.08 9.60
CA ASN A 176 7.04 8.27 8.20
C ASN A 176 8.53 7.98 7.98
N GLY A 177 8.94 7.96 6.72
CA GLY A 177 10.26 7.65 6.22
C GLY A 177 10.14 7.06 4.82
N ALA A 178 11.26 6.71 4.20
CA ALA A 178 11.23 6.18 2.85
C ALA A 178 10.67 4.75 2.80
N MET A 179 10.97 3.89 3.78
CA MET A 179 10.42 2.54 3.87
C MET A 179 8.89 2.58 3.99
N MET A 180 8.37 3.36 4.93
CA MET A 180 6.93 3.42 5.21
C MET A 180 6.13 4.03 4.06
N ASP A 181 6.65 5.05 3.39
CA ASP A 181 5.91 5.76 2.35
C ASP A 181 5.98 5.08 0.98
N ILE A 182 7.17 4.64 0.56
CA ILE A 182 7.40 4.09 -0.79
C ILE A 182 8.02 2.68 -0.79
N GLY A 183 8.83 2.32 0.20
CA GLY A 183 9.41 0.98 0.33
C GLY A 183 8.33 -0.11 0.45
N VAL A 184 7.22 0.20 1.10
CA VAL A 184 6.05 -0.68 1.22
C VAL A 184 5.57 -1.21 -0.13
N TYR A 185 5.63 -0.41 -1.20
CA TYR A 185 5.25 -0.83 -2.56
C TYR A 185 6.19 -1.86 -3.18
N THR A 186 7.40 -2.02 -2.66
CA THR A 186 8.35 -3.06 -3.13
C THR A 186 8.23 -4.34 -2.31
N ILE A 187 7.77 -4.24 -1.04
CA ILE A 187 7.67 -5.36 -0.10
C ILE A 187 6.29 -6.01 -0.17
N TYR A 188 5.21 -5.23 -0.21
CA TYR A 188 3.86 -5.79 -0.19
C TYR A 188 3.59 -6.75 -1.37
N PRO A 189 3.92 -6.42 -2.64
CA PRO A 189 3.80 -7.36 -3.75
C PRO A 189 4.66 -8.62 -3.57
N LEU A 190 5.86 -8.50 -3.00
CA LEU A 190 6.71 -9.65 -2.67
C LEU A 190 6.02 -10.59 -1.68
N VAL A 191 5.39 -10.03 -0.64
CA VAL A 191 4.66 -10.80 0.37
C VAL A 191 3.43 -11.48 -0.24
N VAL A 192 2.69 -10.80 -1.11
CA VAL A 192 1.55 -11.41 -1.83
C VAL A 192 1.98 -12.61 -2.66
N LEU A 193 3.13 -12.53 -3.33
CA LEU A 193 3.60 -13.58 -4.23
C LEU A 193 4.33 -14.73 -3.50
N PHE A 194 5.10 -14.44 -2.45
CA PHE A 194 6.06 -15.39 -1.86
C PHE A 194 5.99 -15.48 -0.33
N GLY A 195 5.13 -14.70 0.33
CA GLY A 195 4.96 -14.73 1.78
C GLY A 195 6.16 -14.16 2.56
N LYS A 196 6.40 -14.72 3.75
CA LYS A 196 7.41 -14.24 4.70
C LYS A 196 8.80 -14.79 4.39
N PRO A 197 9.86 -13.95 4.31
CA PRO A 197 11.23 -14.41 4.15
C PRO A 197 11.77 -15.08 5.43
N GLN A 198 12.81 -15.92 5.27
CA GLN A 198 13.52 -16.58 6.36
C GLN A 198 14.57 -15.66 7.03
N ALA A 199 15.16 -14.74 6.26
CA ALA A 199 16.15 -13.80 6.75
C ALA A 199 16.06 -12.46 5.98
N ILE A 200 16.42 -11.38 6.68
CA ILE A 200 16.39 -10.01 6.15
C ILE A 200 17.72 -9.34 6.49
N ASN A 201 18.32 -8.67 5.50
CA ASN A 201 19.48 -7.82 5.69
C ASN A 201 19.21 -6.48 5.02
N ALA A 202 19.26 -5.40 5.80
CA ALA A 202 18.95 -4.06 5.36
C ALA A 202 20.12 -3.10 5.57
N GLN A 203 20.34 -2.22 4.60
CA GLN A 203 21.25 -1.09 4.67
C GLN A 203 20.55 0.15 4.13
N GLY A 204 20.85 1.32 4.69
CA GLY A 204 20.21 2.55 4.26
C GLY A 204 20.91 3.81 4.71
N ILE A 205 20.38 4.94 4.30
CA ILE A 205 20.84 6.27 4.70
C ILE A 205 19.78 6.89 5.59
N LEU A 206 20.17 7.14 6.85
CA LEU A 206 19.34 7.91 7.79
C LEU A 206 19.51 9.41 7.53
N LEU A 207 18.40 10.11 7.61
CA LEU A 207 18.35 11.57 7.56
C LEU A 207 18.50 12.15 8.98
N SER A 208 18.85 13.43 9.07
CA SER A 208 19.03 14.13 10.35
C SER A 208 17.77 14.18 11.24
N SER A 209 16.60 13.90 10.68
CA SER A 209 15.35 13.78 11.43
C SER A 209 15.17 12.42 12.12
N GLY A 210 16.02 11.43 11.85
CA GLY A 210 15.94 10.09 12.41
C GLY A 210 15.15 9.09 11.57
N VAL A 211 14.60 9.48 10.42
CA VAL A 211 13.98 8.54 9.47
C VAL A 211 14.93 8.18 8.34
N ASP A 212 14.65 7.09 7.65
CA ASP A 212 15.37 6.66 6.46
C ASP A 212 15.01 7.55 5.24
N GLY A 213 16.04 7.94 4.49
CA GLY A 213 15.90 8.62 3.20
C GLY A 213 15.89 7.65 2.02
N GLN A 214 16.61 6.55 2.15
CA GLN A 214 16.67 5.44 1.19
C GLN A 214 17.20 4.17 1.84
N GLY A 215 16.94 3.03 1.20
CA GLY A 215 17.51 1.75 1.61
C GLY A 215 17.54 0.72 0.51
N ALA A 216 18.32 -0.34 0.80
CA ALA A 216 18.42 -1.57 0.05
C ALA A 216 18.21 -2.73 1.03
N VAL A 217 17.33 -3.66 0.67
CA VAL A 217 17.00 -4.82 1.51
C VAL A 217 17.18 -6.09 0.71
N ASN A 218 17.98 -7.02 1.25
CA ASN A 218 18.11 -8.37 0.72
C ASN A 218 17.36 -9.32 1.66
N MET A 219 16.54 -10.19 1.07
CA MET A 219 15.73 -11.16 1.80
C MET A 219 15.96 -12.55 1.25
N GLN A 220 16.04 -13.53 2.16
CA GLN A 220 16.26 -14.95 1.82
C GLN A 220 14.97 -15.73 2.03
N TYR A 221 14.59 -16.49 1.02
CA TYR A 221 13.60 -17.56 1.07
C TYR A 221 14.29 -18.89 0.86
N GLU A 222 13.55 -19.99 0.85
CA GLU A 222 14.13 -21.33 0.64
C GLU A 222 14.83 -21.45 -0.73
N ASP A 223 14.12 -21.09 -1.80
CA ASP A 223 14.59 -21.23 -3.18
C ASP A 223 14.77 -19.89 -3.91
N LEU A 224 14.52 -18.75 -3.26
CA LEU A 224 14.45 -17.42 -3.84
C LEU A 224 15.26 -16.41 -3.02
N ASN A 225 15.97 -15.53 -3.69
CA ASN A 225 16.46 -14.30 -3.09
C ASN A 225 15.61 -13.11 -3.56
N ALA A 226 15.28 -12.20 -2.64
CA ALA A 226 14.67 -10.95 -3.01
C ALA A 226 15.58 -9.77 -2.70
N THR A 227 15.63 -8.79 -3.61
CA THR A 227 16.33 -7.52 -3.40
C THR A 227 15.38 -6.39 -3.72
N VAL A 228 15.19 -5.48 -2.77
CA VAL A 228 14.37 -4.29 -2.99
C VAL A 228 15.15 -3.02 -2.72
N LEU A 229 14.93 -2.01 -3.57
CA LEU A 229 15.49 -0.67 -3.47
C LEU A 229 14.38 0.33 -3.30
N TYR A 230 14.56 1.27 -2.38
CA TYR A 230 13.61 2.37 -2.20
C TYR A 230 14.34 3.67 -1.84
N SER A 231 13.86 4.81 -2.33
CA SER A 231 14.47 6.10 -2.04
C SER A 231 13.50 7.25 -2.21
N LYS A 232 13.53 8.20 -1.25
CA LYS A 232 12.88 9.51 -1.35
C LYS A 232 13.87 10.63 -1.66
N ILE A 233 15.16 10.31 -1.79
CA ILE A 233 16.26 11.28 -1.98
C ILE A 233 16.99 11.10 -3.31
N ALA A 234 16.64 10.09 -4.08
CA ALA A 234 17.16 9.81 -5.43
C ALA A 234 16.08 9.18 -6.30
N ASN A 235 16.22 9.27 -7.62
CA ASN A 235 15.36 8.58 -8.59
C ASN A 235 16.02 7.27 -9.07
N SER A 236 15.16 6.30 -9.45
CA SER A 236 15.56 5.12 -10.23
C SER A 236 14.58 4.91 -11.38
N HIS A 237 15.06 4.38 -12.48
CA HIS A 237 14.27 3.99 -13.65
C HIS A 237 14.29 2.47 -13.87
N LEU A 238 14.81 1.71 -12.90
CA LEU A 238 14.86 0.25 -12.99
C LEU A 238 13.45 -0.34 -12.84
N PRO A 239 13.04 -1.24 -13.74
CA PRO A 239 11.81 -2.00 -13.58
C PRO A 239 11.95 -3.00 -12.43
N ALA A 240 10.84 -3.58 -12.00
CA ALA A 240 10.85 -4.79 -11.19
C ALA A 240 10.93 -6.02 -12.09
N GLU A 241 11.54 -7.11 -11.56
CA GLU A 241 11.73 -8.35 -12.27
C GLU A 241 11.56 -9.56 -11.34
N ILE A 242 10.89 -10.59 -11.84
CA ILE A 242 10.80 -11.90 -11.20
C ILE A 242 11.49 -12.90 -12.12
N GLU A 243 12.62 -13.42 -11.68
CA GLU A 243 13.45 -14.36 -12.45
C GLU A 243 13.16 -15.80 -12.00
N GLY A 244 12.93 -16.67 -12.95
CA GLY A 244 12.73 -18.10 -12.71
C GLY A 244 13.53 -18.97 -13.69
N GLU A 245 13.48 -20.29 -13.46
CA GLU A 245 14.27 -21.25 -14.25
C GLU A 245 13.80 -21.37 -15.71
N ASP A 246 12.52 -21.06 -15.98
CA ASP A 246 11.92 -21.19 -17.30
C ASP A 246 11.58 -19.85 -17.97
N GLY A 247 11.80 -18.75 -17.28
CA GLY A 247 11.57 -17.41 -17.82
C GLY A 247 11.54 -16.33 -16.76
N ASN A 248 11.32 -15.10 -17.20
CA ASN A 248 11.27 -13.91 -16.34
C ASN A 248 9.99 -13.11 -16.60
N ILE A 249 9.47 -12.46 -15.57
CA ILE A 249 8.41 -11.46 -15.70
C ILE A 249 9.01 -10.10 -15.33
N ILE A 250 8.91 -9.14 -16.25
CA ILE A 250 9.32 -7.75 -16.02
C ILE A 250 8.07 -6.90 -15.82
N ILE A 251 8.11 -6.04 -14.78
CA ILE A 251 7.04 -5.11 -14.41
C ILE A 251 7.63 -3.71 -14.43
N ASN A 252 7.19 -2.87 -15.36
CA ASN A 252 7.82 -1.55 -15.55
C ASN A 252 7.76 -0.67 -14.30
N ARG A 253 6.64 -0.67 -13.56
CA ARG A 253 6.46 0.12 -12.34
C ARG A 253 5.75 -0.71 -11.28
N ILE A 254 6.46 -1.08 -10.23
CA ILE A 254 5.89 -1.95 -9.18
C ILE A 254 4.78 -1.28 -8.36
N GLN A 255 4.87 0.03 -8.15
CA GLN A 255 3.89 0.81 -7.39
C GLN A 255 2.58 1.08 -8.15
N THR A 256 2.63 0.97 -9.46
CA THR A 256 1.49 1.03 -10.39
C THR A 256 1.86 0.15 -11.58
N PRO A 257 1.63 -1.17 -11.50
CA PRO A 257 2.11 -2.13 -12.49
C PRO A 257 1.66 -1.75 -13.91
N THR A 258 2.63 -1.54 -14.79
CA THR A 258 2.42 -1.20 -16.20
C THR A 258 3.43 -1.95 -17.05
N ASP A 259 3.13 -2.14 -18.34
CA ASP A 259 3.98 -2.82 -19.32
C ASP A 259 4.59 -4.13 -18.76
N VAL A 260 3.71 -5.02 -18.30
CA VAL A 260 4.09 -6.35 -17.78
C VAL A 260 4.42 -7.25 -18.97
N ARG A 261 5.61 -7.89 -18.93
CA ARG A 261 6.08 -8.75 -20.03
C ARG A 261 6.67 -10.06 -19.48
N PHE A 262 6.39 -11.14 -20.17
CA PHE A 262 7.00 -12.44 -19.95
C PHE A 262 8.10 -12.69 -20.99
N TYR A 263 9.27 -13.10 -20.52
CA TYR A 263 10.41 -13.50 -21.33
C TYR A 263 10.70 -14.98 -21.08
N PRO A 264 10.44 -15.89 -22.04
CA PRO A 264 10.75 -17.30 -21.87
C PRO A 264 12.26 -17.53 -21.81
N ARG A 265 12.69 -18.55 -21.06
CA ARG A 265 14.08 -18.97 -21.01
C ARG A 265 14.64 -19.20 -22.43
N GLN A 266 15.76 -18.59 -22.69
CA GLN A 266 16.48 -18.82 -23.94
C GLN A 266 17.34 -20.07 -23.84
N ALA A 267 17.39 -20.87 -24.90
CA ALA A 267 18.39 -21.93 -25.02
C ALA A 267 19.79 -21.30 -25.02
N PRO A 268 20.81 -21.99 -24.49
CA PRO A 268 22.19 -21.48 -24.50
C PRO A 268 22.59 -21.07 -25.91
N ALA A 269 22.95 -19.81 -26.08
CA ALA A 269 23.27 -19.28 -27.39
C ALA A 269 24.62 -19.84 -27.88
N SER A 270 24.62 -20.45 -29.06
CA SER A 270 25.87 -20.69 -29.79
C SER A 270 26.33 -19.38 -30.44
N GLY A 271 26.92 -18.48 -29.63
CA GLY A 271 27.77 -17.39 -30.13
C GLY A 271 27.14 -16.02 -30.43
N HIS A 272 25.80 -15.87 -30.49
CA HIS A 272 25.16 -14.55 -30.64
C HIS A 272 23.86 -14.49 -29.84
N GLU A 273 23.73 -13.51 -28.95
CA GLU A 273 22.46 -13.20 -28.28
C GLU A 273 21.40 -12.85 -29.33
N LYS A 274 20.33 -13.63 -29.37
CA LYS A 274 19.13 -13.22 -30.10
C LYS A 274 18.32 -12.30 -29.23
N HIS A 275 18.02 -11.11 -29.71
CA HIS A 275 17.05 -10.23 -29.05
C HIS A 275 15.69 -10.97 -29.03
N VAL A 276 15.24 -11.33 -27.83
CA VAL A 276 13.90 -11.90 -27.64
C VAL A 276 12.97 -10.78 -27.24
N GLU A 277 11.93 -10.59 -28.01
CA GLU A 277 10.87 -9.68 -27.66
C GLU A 277 9.99 -10.36 -26.59
N GLY A 278 9.76 -9.67 -25.45
CA GLY A 278 8.90 -10.20 -24.40
C GLY A 278 7.44 -10.19 -24.81
N GLU A 279 6.74 -11.27 -24.48
CA GLU A 279 5.28 -11.36 -24.63
C GLU A 279 4.60 -10.36 -23.68
N ALA A 280 3.76 -9.48 -24.23
CA ALA A 280 3.00 -8.53 -23.42
C ALA A 280 1.90 -9.27 -22.63
N LEU A 281 1.93 -9.14 -21.31
CA LEU A 281 0.92 -9.65 -20.40
C LEU A 281 -0.04 -8.56 -19.90
N SER A 282 0.29 -7.30 -20.16
CA SER A 282 -0.47 -6.16 -19.67
C SER A 282 -1.93 -6.23 -20.09
N GLN A 283 -2.80 -6.00 -19.14
CA GLN A 283 -4.23 -5.86 -19.34
C GLN A 283 -4.57 -4.40 -19.65
N LYS A 284 -5.61 -4.19 -20.45
CA LYS A 284 -6.16 -2.85 -20.63
C LYS A 284 -6.85 -2.42 -19.33
N GLU A 285 -6.37 -1.34 -18.73
CA GLU A 285 -7.06 -0.73 -17.60
C GLU A 285 -8.29 0.03 -18.12
N GLU A 286 -9.47 -0.40 -17.68
CA GLU A 286 -10.74 0.23 -18.05
C GLU A 286 -11.13 1.35 -17.10
N HIS A 287 -10.52 1.37 -15.91
CA HIS A 287 -10.77 2.30 -14.82
C HIS A 287 -9.47 2.96 -14.34
N ILE A 288 -9.58 4.06 -13.63
CA ILE A 288 -8.42 4.67 -12.96
C ILE A 288 -7.93 3.80 -11.79
N GLU A 289 -6.65 3.91 -11.45
CA GLU A 289 -5.95 2.97 -10.56
C GLU A 289 -6.62 2.74 -9.18
N TYR A 290 -7.29 3.75 -8.61
CA TYR A 290 -7.94 3.63 -7.30
C TYR A 290 -9.32 2.95 -7.32
N TYR A 291 -9.89 2.71 -8.50
CA TYR A 291 -11.15 2.00 -8.65
C TYR A 291 -11.08 0.57 -8.12
N TYR A 292 -10.00 -0.14 -8.43
CA TYR A 292 -9.89 -1.58 -8.17
C TYR A 292 -9.87 -1.91 -6.67
N GLU A 293 -9.22 -1.09 -5.85
CA GLU A 293 -9.22 -1.29 -4.40
C GLU A 293 -10.57 -0.96 -3.76
N ILE A 294 -11.26 0.06 -4.24
CA ILE A 294 -12.60 0.40 -3.79
C ILE A 294 -13.60 -0.71 -4.18
N LYS A 295 -13.52 -1.19 -5.41
CA LYS A 295 -14.34 -2.29 -5.90
C LYS A 295 -14.16 -3.55 -5.04
N GLU A 296 -12.92 -3.97 -4.80
CA GLU A 296 -12.63 -5.13 -3.94
C GLU A 296 -13.22 -4.92 -2.54
N PHE A 297 -13.03 -3.75 -1.96
CA PHE A 297 -13.55 -3.45 -0.62
C PHE A 297 -15.09 -3.45 -0.57
N ILE A 298 -15.76 -2.92 -1.57
CA ILE A 298 -17.22 -2.99 -1.69
C ILE A 298 -17.69 -4.44 -1.83
N ASP A 299 -17.00 -5.24 -2.65
CA ASP A 299 -17.29 -6.66 -2.84
C ASP A 299 -17.17 -7.44 -1.51
N LEU A 300 -16.16 -7.14 -0.67
CA LEU A 300 -16.04 -7.72 0.66
C LEU A 300 -17.28 -7.44 1.52
N ILE A 301 -17.72 -6.19 1.55
CA ILE A 301 -18.89 -5.78 2.35
C ILE A 301 -20.17 -6.49 1.87
N GLU A 302 -20.43 -6.48 0.56
CA GLU A 302 -21.62 -7.12 -0.02
C GLU A 302 -21.65 -8.64 0.20
N GLN A 303 -20.49 -9.28 0.18
CA GLN A 303 -20.34 -10.73 0.37
C GLN A 303 -20.21 -11.13 1.85
N GLY A 304 -20.18 -10.18 2.77
CA GLY A 304 -19.98 -10.44 4.20
C GLY A 304 -18.59 -11.02 4.53
N ARG A 305 -17.60 -10.77 3.68
CA ARG A 305 -16.20 -11.17 3.91
C ARG A 305 -15.48 -10.11 4.74
N LEU A 306 -14.56 -10.54 5.60
CA LEU A 306 -13.84 -9.64 6.50
C LEU A 306 -12.52 -9.14 5.91
N GLU A 307 -11.95 -9.88 4.95
CA GLU A 307 -10.64 -9.60 4.34
C GLU A 307 -10.58 -10.00 2.86
N SER A 308 -9.72 -9.35 2.11
CA SER A 308 -9.38 -9.69 0.73
C SER A 308 -8.47 -10.93 0.67
N GLU A 309 -8.55 -11.70 -0.40
CA GLU A 309 -7.63 -12.80 -0.64
C GLU A 309 -6.23 -12.30 -1.03
N VAL A 310 -6.15 -11.16 -1.71
CA VAL A 310 -4.88 -10.55 -2.16
C VAL A 310 -4.33 -9.63 -1.08
N ASN A 311 -5.10 -8.61 -0.69
CA ASN A 311 -4.73 -7.71 0.41
C ASN A 311 -5.25 -8.28 1.73
N SER A 312 -4.81 -9.51 2.06
CA SER A 312 -5.24 -10.20 3.26
C SER A 312 -4.67 -9.57 4.52
N HIS A 313 -5.35 -9.77 5.65
CA HIS A 313 -4.85 -9.34 6.95
C HIS A 313 -3.45 -9.88 7.24
N GLN A 314 -3.18 -11.15 6.84
CA GLN A 314 -1.87 -11.76 7.05
C GLN A 314 -0.79 -11.10 6.19
N ASN A 315 -1.10 -10.73 4.94
CA ASN A 315 -0.15 -10.05 4.07
C ASN A 315 0.22 -8.66 4.62
N SER A 316 -0.74 -7.90 5.13
CA SER A 316 -0.50 -6.62 5.80
C SER A 316 0.39 -6.77 7.05
N ILE A 317 0.08 -7.75 7.91
CA ILE A 317 0.89 -8.04 9.11
C ILE A 317 2.32 -8.45 8.71
N THR A 318 2.47 -9.38 7.76
CA THR A 318 3.79 -9.86 7.31
C THR A 318 4.61 -8.73 6.69
N THR A 319 3.99 -7.87 5.90
CA THR A 319 4.65 -6.69 5.32
C THR A 319 5.20 -5.78 6.41
N LEU A 320 4.41 -5.48 7.44
CA LEU A 320 4.86 -4.65 8.55
C LEU A 320 5.92 -5.35 9.42
N GLU A 321 5.85 -6.69 9.61
CA GLU A 321 6.92 -7.44 10.28
C GLU A 321 8.28 -7.29 9.57
N ILE A 322 8.27 -7.33 8.24
CA ILE A 322 9.47 -7.11 7.42
C ILE A 322 9.96 -5.66 7.57
N MET A 323 9.04 -4.71 7.47
CA MET A 323 9.38 -3.28 7.60
C MET A 323 9.89 -2.92 9.00
N ASP A 324 9.35 -3.52 10.05
CA ASP A 324 9.82 -3.36 11.43
C ASP A 324 11.25 -3.89 11.58
N GLU A 325 11.56 -5.06 11.02
CA GLU A 325 12.91 -5.60 11.04
C GLU A 325 13.90 -4.74 10.25
N VAL A 326 13.49 -4.21 9.10
CA VAL A 326 14.29 -3.25 8.32
C VAL A 326 14.56 -1.99 9.15
N ARG A 327 13.53 -1.39 9.76
CA ARG A 327 13.67 -0.21 10.61
C ARG A 327 14.60 -0.46 11.78
N ARG A 328 14.45 -1.63 12.44
CA ARG A 328 15.32 -2.06 13.54
C ARG A 328 16.80 -2.12 13.12
N GLN A 329 17.09 -2.70 11.96
CA GLN A 329 18.47 -2.79 11.44
C GLN A 329 19.04 -1.41 11.07
N LEU A 330 18.20 -0.51 10.56
CA LEU A 330 18.60 0.85 10.22
C LEU A 330 18.69 1.80 11.44
N GLY A 331 18.10 1.45 12.57
CA GLY A 331 18.00 2.32 13.74
C GLY A 331 16.91 3.38 13.62
N VAL A 332 15.85 3.13 12.84
CA VAL A 332 14.67 4.01 12.72
C VAL A 332 13.67 3.63 13.83
N HIS A 333 13.32 4.58 14.67
CA HIS A 333 12.39 4.41 15.80
C HIS A 333 11.22 5.39 15.70
N TYR A 334 10.03 4.90 16.05
CA TYR A 334 8.82 5.71 16.13
C TYR A 334 8.29 5.70 17.58
N PRO A 335 7.56 6.76 18.02
CA PRO A 335 6.93 6.74 19.34
C PRO A 335 6.00 5.54 19.57
N SER A 336 5.35 5.04 18.53
CA SER A 336 4.50 3.84 18.58
C SER A 336 5.26 2.52 18.80
N ASP A 337 6.58 2.51 18.75
CA ASP A 337 7.39 1.31 19.04
C ASP A 337 7.65 1.13 20.54
N GLU A 338 7.29 2.13 21.38
CA GLU A 338 7.54 2.13 22.84
C GLU A 338 6.39 1.50 23.67
N VAL A 339 5.39 0.89 23.02
CA VAL A 339 4.16 0.36 23.67
C VAL A 339 4.27 -1.12 23.97
#